data_2ddefab78573212b828605aa74ceb259
#
_entry.id   2ddefab78573212b828605aa74ceb259
#
_cell.length_a   1.000
_cell.length_b   1.000
_cell.length_c   1.000
_cell.angle_alpha   90.00
_cell.angle_beta   90.00
_cell.angle_gamma   90.00
#
_symmetry.space_group_name_H-M   'P 1'
#
loop_
_entity.id
_entity.type
_entity.pdbx_description
1 polymer ?
#
loop_
_entity_poly.entity_id
_entity_poly.type
_entity_poly.pdbx_seq_one_letter_code
_entity_poly.pdbx_strand_id
1 'polypeptide(L)'
;MLSIYEPLQKQDNAGILIVKCHRKILGFTPNLLRIWNPPEVIIKSLSDQRALEFVSERFDNTKLFIKDMTKIYEQTHLKINEKVQLKDGRIIQRHSKPLCFKGVYAGRLWMFEQN
;
A
#
# COMPACT_ATOMS: atom_id res chain seq x y z
N MET A 1 -8.84 9.57 -15.30
CA MET A 1 -8.58 8.60 -14.23
C MET A 1 -8.26 7.22 -14.74
N LEU A 2 -9.09 6.69 -15.61
CA LEU A 2 -8.89 5.34 -16.12
C LEU A 2 -7.59 5.17 -16.88
N SER A 3 -7.17 6.19 -17.62
CA SER A 3 -5.93 6.13 -18.38
C SER A 3 -4.68 5.97 -17.49
N ILE A 4 -4.76 6.42 -16.23
CA ILE A 4 -3.67 6.27 -15.28
C ILE A 4 -3.58 4.81 -14.81
N TYR A 5 -4.71 4.14 -14.70
CA TYR A 5 -4.78 2.79 -14.16
C TYR A 5 -4.63 1.68 -15.20
N GLU A 6 -4.93 1.97 -16.47
CA GLU A 6 -4.87 0.96 -17.52
C GLU A 6 -3.53 0.22 -17.59
N PRO A 7 -2.36 0.90 -17.62
CA PRO A 7 -1.10 0.20 -17.66
C PRO A 7 -0.86 -0.67 -16.43
N LEU A 8 -1.38 -0.22 -15.27
CA LEU A 8 -1.20 -0.94 -14.02
C LEU A 8 -2.09 -2.17 -13.94
N GLN A 9 -3.30 -2.10 -14.50
CA GLN A 9 -4.22 -3.23 -14.52
C GLN A 9 -3.75 -4.37 -15.40
N LYS A 10 -2.88 -4.11 -16.35
CA LYS A 10 -2.29 -5.13 -17.20
C LYS A 10 -1.26 -5.98 -16.49
N GLN A 11 -0.81 -5.56 -15.33
CA GLN A 11 0.06 -6.35 -14.46
C GLN A 11 -0.83 -7.25 -13.63
N ASP A 12 -1.04 -8.46 -14.12
CA ASP A 12 -2.09 -9.38 -13.65
C ASP A 12 -2.12 -9.62 -12.15
N ASN A 13 -0.98 -9.50 -11.46
CA ASN A 13 -0.89 -9.86 -10.05
C ASN A 13 -0.64 -8.66 -9.14
N ALA A 14 -0.60 -7.45 -9.69
CA ALA A 14 -0.29 -6.27 -8.90
C ALA A 14 -1.52 -5.69 -8.23
N GLY A 15 -1.40 -5.42 -6.94
CA GLY A 15 -2.38 -4.64 -6.19
C GLY A 15 -1.85 -3.22 -6.00
N ILE A 16 -2.62 -2.23 -6.39
CA ILE A 16 -2.21 -0.83 -6.35
C ILE A 16 -3.04 -0.09 -5.32
N LEU A 17 -2.36 0.74 -4.54
CA LEU A 17 -3.00 1.62 -3.56
C LEU A 17 -2.42 3.02 -3.71
N ILE A 18 -3.29 4.01 -3.79
CA ILE A 18 -2.89 5.41 -3.82
C ILE A 18 -3.41 6.08 -2.55
N VAL A 19 -2.48 6.63 -1.78
CA VAL A 19 -2.76 7.32 -0.53
C VAL A 19 -2.34 8.77 -0.70
N LYS A 20 -3.27 9.70 -0.52
CA LYS A 20 -2.90 11.11 -0.57
C LYS A 20 -2.40 11.58 0.80
N CYS A 21 -1.86 12.80 0.87
CA CYS A 21 -1.38 13.35 2.13
C CYS A 21 -2.48 13.28 3.20
N HIS A 22 -2.10 13.16 4.45
CA HIS A 22 -2.98 12.92 5.59
C HIS A 22 -3.57 11.50 5.63
N ARG A 23 -2.95 10.56 4.91
CA ARG A 23 -3.24 9.13 5.02
C ARG A 23 -4.65 8.73 4.57
N LYS A 24 -5.24 9.51 3.67
CA LYS A 24 -6.55 9.17 3.12
C LYS A 24 -6.36 8.38 1.81
N ILE A 25 -7.06 7.25 1.70
CA ILE A 25 -7.00 6.42 0.50
C ILE A 25 -7.75 7.11 -0.62
N LEU A 26 -7.05 7.35 -1.73
CA LEU A 26 -7.63 7.95 -2.92
C LEU A 26 -8.19 6.90 -3.88
N GLY A 27 -7.53 5.75 -3.97
CA GLY A 27 -7.97 4.68 -4.84
C GLY A 27 -7.17 3.41 -4.67
N PHE A 28 -7.69 2.32 -5.21
CA PHE A 28 -7.04 1.02 -5.17
C PHE A 28 -7.61 0.12 -6.25
N THR A 29 -6.87 -0.95 -6.57
CA THR A 29 -7.32 -1.93 -7.57
C THR A 29 -7.94 -3.16 -6.91
N PRO A 30 -8.75 -3.94 -7.64
CA PRO A 30 -9.32 -5.17 -7.10
C PRO A 30 -8.26 -6.18 -6.62
N ASN A 31 -7.11 -6.24 -7.26
CA ASN A 31 -6.05 -7.16 -6.85
C ASN A 31 -5.50 -6.84 -5.46
N LEU A 32 -5.54 -5.57 -5.06
CA LEU A 32 -5.16 -5.19 -3.70
C LEU A 32 -6.02 -5.93 -2.67
N LEU A 33 -7.32 -6.00 -2.93
CA LEU A 33 -8.26 -6.66 -2.04
C LEU A 33 -8.04 -8.17 -2.00
N ARG A 34 -7.61 -8.77 -3.13
CA ARG A 34 -7.31 -10.19 -3.17
C ARG A 34 -6.08 -10.54 -2.33
N ILE A 35 -5.07 -9.68 -2.37
CA ILE A 35 -3.83 -9.90 -1.64
C ILE A 35 -4.07 -9.81 -0.13
N TRP A 36 -4.77 -8.77 0.32
CA TRP A 36 -4.91 -8.47 1.74
C TRP A 36 -6.23 -8.93 2.35
N ASN A 37 -7.27 -9.09 1.53
CA ASN A 37 -8.60 -9.52 1.95
C ASN A 37 -9.12 -8.76 3.18
N PRO A 38 -9.18 -7.43 3.14
CA PRO A 38 -9.65 -6.66 4.28
C PRO A 38 -11.17 -6.77 4.43
N PRO A 39 -11.69 -6.62 5.66
CA PRO A 39 -13.13 -6.58 5.85
C PRO A 39 -13.72 -5.30 5.25
N GLU A 40 -15.00 -5.35 4.92
CA GLU A 40 -15.69 -4.25 4.25
C GLU A 40 -15.61 -2.94 5.04
N VAL A 41 -15.68 -3.02 6.37
CA VAL A 41 -15.61 -1.82 7.21
C VAL A 41 -14.29 -1.07 7.02
N ILE A 42 -13.20 -1.79 6.79
CA ILE A 42 -11.89 -1.18 6.54
C ILE A 42 -11.89 -0.54 5.15
N ILE A 43 -12.42 -1.23 4.14
CA ILE A 43 -12.50 -0.71 2.78
C ILE A 43 -13.30 0.59 2.74
N LYS A 44 -14.45 0.61 3.38
CA LYS A 44 -15.33 1.77 3.38
C LYS A 44 -14.77 2.96 4.16
N SER A 45 -13.86 2.70 5.11
CA SER A 45 -13.29 3.78 5.91
C SER A 45 -12.43 4.74 5.08
N LEU A 46 -11.83 4.24 3.99
CA LEU A 46 -10.86 4.97 3.17
C LEU A 46 -9.71 5.54 3.99
N SER A 47 -9.41 4.92 5.13
CA SER A 47 -8.33 5.32 6.03
C SER A 47 -7.15 4.37 5.84
N ASP A 48 -6.02 4.90 5.36
CA ASP A 48 -4.80 4.11 5.27
C ASP A 48 -4.29 3.69 6.64
N GLN A 49 -4.53 4.50 7.67
CA GLN A 49 -4.13 4.14 9.02
C GLN A 49 -4.86 2.89 9.51
N ARG A 50 -6.16 2.80 9.26
CA ARG A 50 -6.94 1.60 9.62
C ARG A 50 -6.52 0.40 8.78
N ALA A 51 -6.29 0.63 7.49
CA ALA A 51 -5.79 -0.43 6.60
C ALA A 51 -4.44 -0.95 7.10
N LEU A 52 -3.55 -0.05 7.51
CA LEU A 52 -2.25 -0.41 8.04
C LEU A 52 -2.35 -1.25 9.31
N GLU A 53 -3.23 -0.89 10.21
CA GLU A 53 -3.46 -1.66 11.43
C GLU A 53 -3.93 -3.07 11.10
N PHE A 54 -4.84 -3.20 10.15
CA PHE A 54 -5.31 -4.50 9.70
C PHE A 54 -4.19 -5.33 9.10
N VAL A 55 -3.42 -4.73 8.17
CA VAL A 55 -2.34 -5.42 7.48
C VAL A 55 -1.23 -5.81 8.45
N SER A 56 -0.97 -4.99 9.48
CA SER A 56 0.09 -5.26 10.44
C SER A 56 -0.06 -6.60 11.13
N GLU A 57 -1.28 -7.08 11.28
CA GLU A 57 -1.56 -8.38 11.90
C GLU A 57 -1.15 -9.57 11.02
N ARG A 58 -0.83 -9.32 9.75
CA ARG A 58 -0.33 -10.34 8.83
C ARG A 58 1.17 -10.57 8.98
N PHE A 59 1.85 -9.80 9.82
CA PHE A 59 3.29 -9.91 10.07
C PHE A 59 3.56 -10.47 11.44
N ASP A 60 4.65 -11.23 11.57
CA ASP A 60 5.04 -11.83 12.85
C ASP A 60 5.31 -10.78 13.91
N ASN A 61 5.96 -9.69 13.53
CA ASN A 61 6.24 -8.60 14.46
C ASN A 61 5.42 -7.37 14.05
N THR A 62 4.21 -7.30 14.57
CA THR A 62 3.27 -6.22 14.30
C THR A 62 3.83 -4.85 14.64
N LYS A 63 4.47 -4.73 15.80
CA LYS A 63 5.00 -3.44 16.26
C LYS A 63 6.13 -2.95 15.38
N LEU A 64 7.02 -3.85 14.96
CA LEU A 64 8.12 -3.49 14.08
C LEU A 64 7.60 -3.03 12.73
N PHE A 65 6.60 -3.74 12.19
CA PHE A 65 5.99 -3.36 10.93
C PHE A 65 5.40 -1.96 10.99
N ILE A 66 4.64 -1.65 12.03
CA ILE A 66 4.03 -0.33 12.21
C ILE A 66 5.12 0.75 12.31
N LYS A 67 6.18 0.48 13.06
CA LYS A 67 7.29 1.41 13.22
C LYS A 67 7.96 1.70 11.87
N ASP A 68 8.22 0.66 11.08
CA ASP A 68 8.84 0.81 9.77
C ASP A 68 7.95 1.62 8.83
N MET A 69 6.64 1.36 8.82
CA MET A 69 5.70 2.10 7.99
C MET A 69 5.62 3.57 8.39
N THR A 70 5.66 3.84 9.70
CA THR A 70 5.66 5.22 10.19
C THR A 70 6.88 5.97 9.66
N LYS A 71 8.06 5.34 9.68
CA LYS A 71 9.28 5.95 9.14
C LYS A 71 9.17 6.23 7.65
N ILE A 72 8.57 5.30 6.90
CA ILE A 72 8.39 5.50 5.45
C ILE A 72 7.52 6.74 5.19
N TYR A 73 6.43 6.90 5.94
CA TYR A 73 5.56 8.07 5.76
C TYR A 73 6.21 9.37 6.23
N GLU A 74 7.11 9.32 7.20
CA GLU A 74 7.85 10.50 7.64
C GLU A 74 8.90 10.92 6.60
N GLN A 75 9.46 9.95 5.88
CA GLN A 75 10.47 10.21 4.86
C GLN A 75 9.81 10.29 3.49
N THR A 76 9.20 11.42 3.20
CA THR A 76 8.31 11.58 2.03
C THR A 76 8.99 11.33 0.69
N HIS A 77 10.31 11.45 0.60
CA HIS A 77 11.06 11.23 -0.65
C HIS A 77 11.48 9.77 -0.83
N LEU A 78 11.27 8.92 0.15
CA LEU A 78 11.80 7.55 0.15
C LEU A 78 11.08 6.65 -0.86
N LYS A 79 11.86 5.88 -1.61
CA LYS A 79 11.36 4.84 -2.51
C LYS A 79 11.64 3.48 -1.90
N ILE A 80 10.67 2.59 -1.98
CA ILE A 80 10.73 1.25 -1.40
C ILE A 80 10.64 0.21 -2.51
N ASN A 81 11.47 -0.80 -2.43
CA ASN A 81 11.40 -1.98 -3.30
C ASN A 81 12.00 -3.14 -2.55
N GLU A 82 11.16 -3.94 -1.93
CA GLU A 82 11.62 -5.04 -1.09
C GLU A 82 10.62 -6.18 -1.02
N LYS A 83 11.10 -7.36 -0.65
CA LYS A 83 10.25 -8.51 -0.39
C LYS A 83 9.96 -8.59 1.10
N VAL A 84 8.71 -8.88 1.45
CA VAL A 84 8.33 -9.13 2.83
C VAL A 84 7.62 -10.48 2.91
N GLN A 85 7.82 -11.18 4.01
CA GLN A 85 7.16 -12.46 4.25
C GLN A 85 6.07 -12.27 5.29
N LEU A 86 4.88 -12.75 4.97
CA LEU A 86 3.75 -12.73 5.89
C LEU A 86 3.79 -13.96 6.78
N LYS A 87 3.14 -13.91 7.92
CA LYS A 87 3.16 -15.04 8.85
C LYS A 87 2.45 -16.28 8.31
N ASP A 88 1.61 -16.14 7.27
CA ASP A 88 1.00 -17.30 6.60
C ASP A 88 1.91 -17.93 5.53
N GLY A 89 3.12 -17.42 5.37
CA GLY A 89 4.11 -17.95 4.44
C GLY A 89 4.16 -17.27 3.09
N ARG A 90 3.19 -16.43 2.76
CA ARG A 90 3.21 -15.73 1.48
C ARG A 90 4.34 -14.72 1.45
N ILE A 91 4.93 -14.56 0.27
CA ILE A 91 5.97 -13.55 0.03
C ILE A 91 5.40 -12.49 -0.88
N ILE A 92 5.47 -11.25 -0.44
CA ILE A 92 4.94 -10.10 -1.16
C ILE A 92 6.10 -9.20 -1.57
N GLN A 93 6.18 -8.87 -2.86
CA GLN A 93 7.06 -7.82 -3.34
C GLN A 93 6.32 -6.50 -3.19
N ARG A 94 6.89 -5.56 -2.44
CA ARG A 94 6.26 -4.26 -2.29
C ARG A 94 7.13 -3.16 -2.86
N HIS A 95 6.48 -2.28 -3.61
CA HIS A 95 7.08 -1.09 -4.17
C HIS A 95 6.32 0.12 -3.67
N SER A 96 7.04 1.18 -3.38
CA SER A 96 6.41 2.43 -3.01
C SER A 96 7.25 3.61 -3.46
N LYS A 97 6.56 4.66 -3.87
CA LYS A 97 7.21 5.91 -4.22
C LYS A 97 6.32 7.08 -3.87
N PRO A 98 6.92 8.25 -3.61
CA PRO A 98 6.11 9.44 -3.37
C PRO A 98 5.42 9.89 -4.66
N LEU A 99 4.27 10.50 -4.50
CA LEU A 99 3.57 11.19 -5.55
C LEU A 99 3.71 12.68 -5.30
N CYS A 100 4.21 13.39 -6.30
CA CYS A 100 4.41 14.83 -6.20
C CYS A 100 3.62 15.55 -7.28
N PHE A 101 3.09 16.72 -6.93
CA PHE A 101 2.41 17.58 -7.87
C PHE A 101 3.11 18.94 -7.84
N LYS A 102 3.68 19.34 -8.99
CA LYS A 102 4.45 20.58 -9.10
C LYS A 102 5.55 20.69 -8.06
N GLY A 103 6.25 19.57 -7.81
CA GLY A 103 7.35 19.52 -6.86
C GLY A 103 6.95 19.40 -5.40
N VAL A 104 5.65 19.37 -5.10
CA VAL A 104 5.14 19.27 -3.73
C VAL A 104 4.60 17.86 -3.47
N TYR A 105 4.97 17.31 -2.33
CA TYR A 105 4.49 15.98 -1.92
C TYR A 105 2.96 15.98 -1.82
N ALA A 106 2.33 15.04 -2.53
CA ALA A 106 0.87 14.95 -2.57
C ALA A 106 0.35 13.61 -2.01
N GLY A 107 1.23 12.64 -1.83
CA GLY A 107 0.83 11.34 -1.34
C GLY A 107 1.82 10.27 -1.72
N ARG A 108 1.37 9.02 -1.69
CA ARG A 108 2.24 7.87 -1.94
C ARG A 108 1.52 6.80 -2.74
N LEU A 109 2.24 6.20 -3.67
CA LEU A 109 1.78 5.04 -4.42
C LEU A 109 2.38 3.78 -3.80
N TRP A 110 1.56 2.77 -3.61
CA TRP A 110 1.99 1.43 -3.21
C TRP A 110 1.60 0.42 -4.27
N MET A 111 2.51 -0.49 -4.57
CA MET A 111 2.24 -1.62 -5.45
C MET A 111 2.70 -2.91 -4.78
N PHE A 112 1.82 -3.89 -4.76
CA PHE A 112 2.09 -5.19 -4.13
C PHE A 112 1.92 -6.30 -5.15
N GLU A 113 2.87 -7.23 -5.17
CA GLU A 113 2.81 -8.41 -6.03
C GLU A 113 3.06 -9.64 -5.17
N GLN A 114 2.18 -10.61 -5.28
CA GLN A 114 2.35 -11.87 -4.58
C GLN A 114 3.19 -12.82 -5.43
N ASN A 115 4.27 -13.32 -4.86
CA ASN A 115 5.14 -14.27 -5.53
C ASN A 115 4.68 -15.71 -5.29
#